data_7091ad52c9889d83ee11a573442b2ee1
#
_entry.id   7091ad52c9889d83ee11a573442b2ee1
#
_cell.length_a   1.000
_cell.length_b   1.000
_cell.length_c   1.000
_cell.angle_alpha   90.00
_cell.angle_beta   90.00
_cell.angle_gamma   90.00
#
_symmetry.space_group_name_H-M   'P 1'
#
loop_
_entity.id
_entity.type
_entity.pdbx_description
1 polymer ?
#
loop_
_entity_poly.entity_id
_entity_poly.type
_entity_poly.pdbx_seq_one_letter_code
_entity_poly.pdbx_strand_id
1 'polypeptide(L)'
;MCGADEDVVKVHVHTNDPGLAIQKALTYGQLSRIKIDNMREEHQEKLIKDAEKAAAAQAEAAAAKEKKKEPRKQVGFIAVSIGDGMNEIFRELGVDYIIEGGQTMNPSTDDMLTAIDNVNADHIFILPNNKNIILAANQARSLTKDKDILVVPTKTVPQGITAVINYMPEADVDTNFETMQEGIKNVKTGQVTYAVRDTKIDDKVIHEGDIMGIGDQ
;
A
#
# COMPACT_ATOMS: atom_id res chain seq x y z
N MET A 1 1.28 -5.62 31.77
CA MET A 1 2.37 -4.65 31.55
C MET A 1 1.99 -3.37 32.27
N CYS A 2 2.82 -2.88 33.16
CA CYS A 2 2.56 -1.64 33.89
C CYS A 2 3.61 -0.60 33.47
N GLY A 3 3.17 0.57 33.07
CA GLY A 3 4.01 1.73 32.83
C GLY A 3 3.58 2.82 33.83
N ALA A 4 4.51 3.44 34.51
CA ALA A 4 4.25 4.54 35.43
C ALA A 4 4.96 5.80 34.94
N ASP A 5 4.21 6.88 34.88
CA ASP A 5 4.72 8.25 34.83
C ASP A 5 4.46 8.91 36.19
N GLU A 6 5.10 10.02 36.53
CA GLU A 6 5.14 10.54 37.91
C GLU A 6 3.75 10.62 38.62
N ASP A 7 2.64 10.76 37.87
CA ASP A 7 1.28 10.84 38.42
C ASP A 7 0.27 9.83 37.87
N VAL A 8 0.65 8.96 36.92
CA VAL A 8 -0.29 8.05 36.22
C VAL A 8 0.30 6.66 36.04
N VAL A 9 -0.44 5.64 36.48
CA VAL A 9 -0.09 4.23 36.26
C VAL A 9 -0.98 3.66 35.16
N LYS A 10 -0.37 3.14 34.07
CA LYS A 10 -1.05 2.42 33.01
C LYS A 10 -1.04 0.92 33.33
N VAL A 11 -2.22 0.34 33.50
CA VAL A 11 -2.40 -1.09 33.80
C VAL A 11 -3.10 -1.78 32.62
N HIS A 12 -2.53 -2.91 32.18
CA HIS A 12 -3.13 -3.79 31.19
C HIS A 12 -3.31 -5.17 31.79
N VAL A 13 -4.54 -5.67 31.78
CA VAL A 13 -4.93 -6.93 32.44
C VAL A 13 -5.73 -7.80 31.47
N HIS A 14 -5.36 -9.08 31.37
CA HIS A 14 -6.17 -10.11 30.74
C HIS A 14 -6.96 -10.86 31.82
N THR A 15 -8.28 -10.84 31.74
CA THR A 15 -9.15 -11.50 32.73
C THR A 15 -10.48 -11.92 32.09
N ASN A 16 -11.11 -12.95 32.66
CA ASN A 16 -12.49 -13.31 32.31
C ASN A 16 -13.51 -12.50 33.10
N ASP A 17 -13.07 -11.81 34.18
CA ASP A 17 -13.92 -11.02 35.08
C ASP A 17 -13.42 -9.57 35.16
N PRO A 18 -13.68 -8.74 34.11
CA PRO A 18 -13.17 -7.37 34.06
C PRO A 18 -13.72 -6.51 35.23
N GLY A 19 -14.92 -6.82 35.70
CA GLY A 19 -15.52 -6.14 36.87
C GLY A 19 -14.67 -6.25 38.12
N LEU A 20 -14.15 -7.44 38.42
CA LEU A 20 -13.29 -7.68 39.59
C LEU A 20 -11.94 -6.96 39.46
N ALA A 21 -11.38 -6.92 38.25
CA ALA A 21 -10.15 -6.18 37.97
C ALA A 21 -10.34 -4.67 38.21
N ILE A 22 -11.46 -4.12 37.76
CA ILE A 22 -11.82 -2.70 37.96
C ILE A 22 -12.03 -2.40 39.44
N GLN A 23 -12.79 -3.26 40.17
CA GLN A 23 -13.00 -3.09 41.63
C GLN A 23 -11.67 -3.10 42.36
N LYS A 24 -10.76 -3.99 41.99
CA LYS A 24 -9.45 -4.04 42.62
C LYS A 24 -8.62 -2.81 42.32
N ALA A 25 -8.63 -2.33 41.09
CA ALA A 25 -7.91 -1.14 40.69
C ALA A 25 -8.40 0.13 41.41
N LEU A 26 -9.72 0.25 41.63
CA LEU A 26 -10.31 1.35 42.40
C LEU A 26 -9.84 1.44 43.86
N THR A 27 -9.34 0.35 44.42
CA THR A 27 -8.76 0.37 45.78
C THR A 27 -7.42 1.13 45.86
N TYR A 28 -6.79 1.36 44.71
CA TYR A 28 -5.50 2.06 44.63
C TYR A 28 -5.64 3.50 44.16
N GLY A 29 -6.77 3.90 43.55
CA GLY A 29 -6.99 5.26 43.09
C GLY A 29 -8.13 5.36 42.11
N GLN A 30 -8.33 6.59 41.55
CA GLN A 30 -9.35 6.85 40.54
C GLN A 30 -8.90 6.27 39.18
N LEU A 31 -9.84 5.74 38.43
CA LEU A 31 -9.60 5.20 37.08
C LEU A 31 -10.05 6.19 36.02
N SER A 32 -9.22 6.38 35.01
CA SER A 32 -9.52 7.17 33.82
C SER A 32 -9.18 6.36 32.56
N ARG A 33 -9.86 6.66 31.44
CA ARG A 33 -9.64 6.02 30.13
C ARG A 33 -9.72 4.49 30.17
N ILE A 34 -10.77 3.95 30.81
CA ILE A 34 -11.01 2.50 30.87
C ILE A 34 -11.42 2.03 29.48
N LYS A 35 -10.70 1.02 28.96
CA LYS A 35 -11.04 0.30 27.74
C LYS A 35 -11.19 -1.18 28.07
N ILE A 36 -12.28 -1.80 27.66
CA ILE A 36 -12.56 -3.22 27.84
C ILE A 36 -12.88 -3.80 26.47
N ASP A 37 -12.04 -4.72 26.02
CA ASP A 37 -12.21 -5.40 24.75
C ASP A 37 -12.46 -6.89 24.99
N ASN A 38 -13.41 -7.48 24.26
CA ASN A 38 -13.66 -8.91 24.31
C ASN A 38 -12.75 -9.64 23.30
N MET A 39 -11.65 -10.19 23.78
CA MET A 39 -10.68 -10.89 22.93
C MET A 39 -11.25 -12.11 22.18
N ARG A 40 -12.37 -12.66 22.62
CA ARG A 40 -13.03 -13.76 21.88
C ARG A 40 -13.72 -13.26 20.63
N GLU A 41 -14.36 -12.09 20.69
CA GLU A 41 -14.98 -11.43 19.52
C GLU A 41 -13.91 -10.97 18.53
N GLU A 42 -12.86 -10.35 19.02
CA GLU A 42 -11.71 -9.92 18.21
C GLU A 42 -11.03 -11.11 17.50
N HIS A 43 -10.93 -12.25 18.19
CA HIS A 43 -10.40 -13.49 17.60
C HIS A 43 -11.33 -14.07 16.52
N GLN A 44 -12.65 -14.04 16.74
CA GLN A 44 -13.63 -14.50 15.74
C GLN A 44 -13.63 -13.59 14.50
N GLU A 45 -13.60 -12.29 14.70
CA GLU A 45 -13.49 -11.34 13.57
C GLU A 45 -12.21 -11.55 12.76
N LYS A 46 -11.11 -11.82 13.44
CA LYS A 46 -9.84 -12.11 12.78
C LYS A 46 -9.91 -13.41 11.96
N LEU A 47 -10.49 -14.47 12.53
CA LEU A 47 -10.68 -15.74 11.83
C LEU A 47 -11.58 -15.60 10.61
N ILE A 48 -12.64 -14.79 10.68
CA ILE A 48 -13.53 -14.50 9.53
C ILE A 48 -12.76 -13.75 8.45
N LYS A 49 -12.03 -12.69 8.80
CA LYS A 49 -11.21 -11.93 7.86
C LYS A 49 -10.09 -12.77 7.23
N ASP A 50 -9.45 -13.62 8.01
CA ASP A 50 -8.41 -14.53 7.50
C ASP A 50 -9.01 -15.61 6.57
N ALA A 51 -10.23 -16.09 6.85
CA ALA A 51 -10.96 -17.03 5.98
C ALA A 51 -11.41 -16.34 4.67
N GLU A 52 -11.92 -15.12 4.74
CA GLU A 52 -12.30 -14.33 3.56
C GLU A 52 -11.08 -14.01 2.70
N LYS A 53 -9.96 -13.64 3.31
CA LYS A 53 -8.69 -13.38 2.62
C LYS A 53 -8.15 -14.66 1.95
N ALA A 54 -8.25 -15.81 2.63
CA ALA A 54 -7.85 -17.09 2.06
C ALA A 54 -8.75 -17.53 0.90
N ALA A 55 -10.07 -17.29 1.00
CA ALA A 55 -11.02 -17.57 -0.08
C ALA A 55 -10.79 -16.67 -1.30
N ALA A 56 -10.53 -15.38 -1.07
CA ALA A 56 -10.17 -14.43 -2.12
C ALA A 56 -8.86 -14.84 -2.81
N ALA A 57 -7.83 -15.19 -2.05
CA ALA A 57 -6.55 -15.66 -2.59
C ALA A 57 -6.70 -16.97 -3.40
N GLN A 58 -7.58 -17.89 -2.99
CA GLN A 58 -7.88 -19.10 -3.76
C GLN A 58 -8.63 -18.80 -5.06
N ALA A 59 -9.58 -17.85 -5.02
CA ALA A 59 -10.30 -17.42 -6.22
C ALA A 59 -9.36 -16.71 -7.22
N GLU A 60 -8.46 -15.84 -6.72
CA GLU A 60 -7.42 -15.19 -7.53
C GLU A 60 -6.43 -16.21 -8.12
N ALA A 61 -6.00 -17.19 -7.33
CA ALA A 61 -5.12 -18.26 -7.83
C ALA A 61 -5.79 -19.15 -8.87
N ALA A 62 -7.10 -19.39 -8.77
CA ALA A 62 -7.88 -20.12 -9.78
C ALA A 62 -8.01 -19.30 -11.07
N ALA A 63 -8.34 -18.02 -10.96
CA ALA A 63 -8.42 -17.09 -12.08
C ALA A 63 -7.04 -16.90 -12.77
N ALA A 64 -5.95 -16.85 -12.01
CA ALA A 64 -4.60 -16.80 -12.54
C ALA A 64 -4.20 -18.07 -13.30
N LYS A 65 -4.67 -19.25 -12.85
CA LYS A 65 -4.46 -20.52 -13.56
C LYS A 65 -5.23 -20.59 -14.88
N GLU A 66 -6.42 -20.00 -14.95
CA GLU A 66 -7.17 -19.87 -16.21
C GLU A 66 -6.50 -18.86 -17.16
N LYS A 67 -6.07 -17.72 -16.66
CA LYS A 67 -5.32 -16.72 -17.45
C LYS A 67 -4.02 -17.27 -18.02
N LYS A 68 -3.33 -18.19 -17.34
CA LYS A 68 -2.12 -18.88 -17.86
C LYS A 68 -2.39 -19.85 -19.03
N LYS A 69 -3.64 -20.16 -19.35
CA LYS A 69 -4.02 -20.97 -20.52
C LYS A 69 -4.24 -20.12 -21.78
N GLU A 70 -4.39 -18.80 -21.64
CA GLU A 70 -4.46 -17.88 -22.76
C GLU A 70 -3.07 -17.55 -23.30
N PRO A 71 -2.93 -17.25 -24.61
CA PRO A 71 -1.66 -16.77 -25.14
C PRO A 71 -1.22 -15.51 -24.38
N ARG A 72 0.08 -15.40 -24.07
CA ARG A 72 0.62 -14.23 -23.37
C ARG A 72 0.36 -12.97 -24.19
N LYS A 73 -0.03 -11.89 -23.51
CA LYS A 73 0.00 -10.55 -24.10
C LYS A 73 1.46 -10.14 -24.34
N GLN A 74 1.69 -9.30 -25.33
CA GLN A 74 3.03 -8.77 -25.55
C GLN A 74 3.46 -7.88 -24.38
N VAL A 75 2.56 -7.01 -23.89
CA VAL A 75 2.83 -6.05 -22.81
C VAL A 75 1.71 -6.10 -21.77
N GLY A 76 2.09 -6.01 -20.50
CA GLY A 76 1.19 -5.85 -19.35
C GLY A 76 1.65 -4.74 -18.42
N PHE A 77 0.74 -4.27 -17.58
CA PHE A 77 0.98 -3.17 -16.65
C PHE A 77 0.61 -3.55 -15.21
N ILE A 78 1.49 -3.20 -14.28
CA ILE A 78 1.24 -3.29 -12.85
C ILE A 78 1.39 -1.88 -12.26
N ALA A 79 0.40 -1.42 -11.50
CA ALA A 79 0.49 -0.13 -10.79
C ALA A 79 0.27 -0.32 -9.28
N VAL A 80 1.00 0.44 -8.48
CA VAL A 80 0.70 0.58 -7.07
C VAL A 80 -0.24 1.76 -6.89
N SER A 81 -1.37 1.55 -6.23
CA SER A 81 -2.37 2.58 -6.02
C SER A 81 -3.13 2.36 -4.72
N ILE A 82 -3.83 3.38 -4.24
CA ILE A 82 -4.68 3.30 -3.06
C ILE A 82 -5.99 4.06 -3.29
N GLY A 83 -7.08 3.42 -2.87
CA GLY A 83 -8.42 3.96 -2.96
C GLY A 83 -9.11 3.63 -4.30
N ASP A 84 -10.42 3.34 -4.19
CA ASP A 84 -11.23 2.80 -5.28
C ASP A 84 -11.21 3.67 -6.54
N GLY A 85 -11.32 5.00 -6.38
CA GLY A 85 -11.33 5.91 -7.52
C GLY A 85 -10.01 5.93 -8.30
N MET A 86 -8.85 5.86 -7.62
CA MET A 86 -7.55 5.78 -8.30
C MET A 86 -7.37 4.42 -8.96
N ASN A 87 -7.80 3.35 -8.29
CA ASN A 87 -7.77 2.01 -8.83
C ASN A 87 -8.62 1.90 -10.11
N GLU A 88 -9.79 2.54 -10.12
CA GLU A 88 -10.66 2.58 -11.29
C GLU A 88 -10.01 3.31 -12.47
N ILE A 89 -9.39 4.48 -12.24
CA ILE A 89 -8.64 5.20 -13.27
C ILE A 89 -7.55 4.33 -13.89
N PHE A 90 -6.75 3.63 -13.08
CA PHE A 90 -5.72 2.75 -13.62
C PHE A 90 -6.29 1.57 -14.41
N ARG A 91 -7.43 0.99 -13.99
CA ARG A 91 -8.11 -0.06 -14.75
C ARG A 91 -8.62 0.44 -16.10
N GLU A 92 -9.22 1.63 -16.13
CA GLU A 92 -9.69 2.26 -17.37
C GLU A 92 -8.54 2.58 -18.33
N LEU A 93 -7.36 2.92 -17.80
CA LEU A 93 -6.14 3.10 -18.59
C LEU A 93 -5.51 1.79 -19.09
N GLY A 94 -6.08 0.63 -18.73
CA GLY A 94 -5.61 -0.68 -19.19
C GLY A 94 -4.54 -1.33 -18.32
N VAL A 95 -4.39 -0.90 -17.07
CA VAL A 95 -3.51 -1.58 -16.10
C VAL A 95 -4.09 -2.95 -15.74
N ASP A 96 -3.31 -4.01 -15.91
CA ASP A 96 -3.74 -5.40 -15.74
C ASP A 96 -3.85 -5.82 -14.28
N TYR A 97 -2.97 -5.27 -13.42
CA TYR A 97 -2.96 -5.60 -11.99
C TYR A 97 -2.64 -4.37 -11.14
N ILE A 98 -3.40 -4.22 -10.06
CA ILE A 98 -3.20 -3.13 -9.10
C ILE A 98 -2.78 -3.72 -7.76
N ILE A 99 -1.65 -3.25 -7.24
CA ILE A 99 -1.21 -3.57 -5.88
C ILE A 99 -1.69 -2.46 -4.97
N GLU A 100 -2.55 -2.78 -4.00
CA GLU A 100 -3.01 -1.80 -3.03
C GLU A 100 -1.91 -1.45 -2.04
N GLY A 101 -1.62 -0.17 -1.91
CA GLY A 101 -0.63 0.34 -0.97
C GLY A 101 -0.02 1.68 -1.38
N GLY A 102 0.96 2.12 -0.61
CA GLY A 102 1.78 3.27 -1.01
C GLY A 102 1.86 4.45 -0.06
N GLN A 103 0.96 4.63 0.91
CA GLN A 103 1.09 5.70 1.91
C GLN A 103 1.55 5.19 3.27
N THR A 104 0.85 4.24 3.84
CA THR A 104 1.13 3.68 5.18
C THR A 104 1.60 2.22 5.12
N MET A 105 1.24 1.50 4.07
CA MET A 105 1.67 0.13 3.81
C MET A 105 2.37 0.06 2.45
N ASN A 106 3.69 -0.01 2.47
CA ASN A 106 4.47 -0.23 1.26
C ASN A 106 4.41 -1.72 0.88
N PRO A 107 4.01 -2.06 -0.35
CA PRO A 107 4.08 -3.42 -0.84
C PRO A 107 5.50 -3.98 -0.73
N SER A 108 5.58 -5.25 -0.36
CA SER A 108 6.84 -5.99 -0.28
C SER A 108 7.31 -6.47 -1.66
N THR A 109 8.52 -7.01 -1.71
CA THR A 109 9.02 -7.70 -2.92
C THR A 109 8.15 -8.91 -3.27
N ASP A 110 7.59 -9.62 -2.29
CA ASP A 110 6.71 -10.78 -2.51
C ASP A 110 5.36 -10.36 -3.10
N ASP A 111 4.82 -9.20 -2.69
CA ASP A 111 3.59 -8.66 -3.29
C ASP A 111 3.84 -8.30 -4.77
N MET A 112 5.02 -7.77 -5.10
CA MET A 112 5.42 -7.50 -6.49
C MET A 112 5.55 -8.78 -7.30
N LEU A 113 6.19 -9.82 -6.77
CA LEU A 113 6.31 -11.11 -7.42
C LEU A 113 4.94 -11.75 -7.67
N THR A 114 4.05 -11.68 -6.68
CA THR A 114 2.66 -12.14 -6.82
C THR A 114 1.93 -11.40 -7.93
N ALA A 115 2.08 -10.08 -8.02
CA ALA A 115 1.48 -9.28 -9.10
C ALA A 115 2.04 -9.68 -10.47
N ILE A 116 3.37 -9.83 -10.58
CA ILE A 116 4.04 -10.28 -11.81
C ILE A 116 3.51 -11.65 -12.26
N ASP A 117 3.31 -12.59 -11.33
CA ASP A 117 2.78 -13.92 -11.63
C ASP A 117 1.34 -13.89 -12.15
N ASN A 118 0.54 -12.93 -11.68
CA ASN A 118 -0.87 -12.77 -12.07
C ASN A 118 -1.05 -12.08 -13.44
N VAL A 119 -0.03 -11.38 -13.94
CA VAL A 119 -0.07 -10.75 -15.27
C VAL A 119 0.50 -11.69 -16.32
N ASN A 120 -0.34 -12.15 -17.25
CA ASN A 120 0.06 -13.05 -18.33
C ASN A 120 0.59 -12.27 -19.54
N ALA A 121 1.79 -11.71 -19.41
CA ALA A 121 2.46 -10.93 -20.46
C ALA A 121 3.94 -11.31 -20.53
N ASP A 122 4.57 -11.06 -21.69
CA ASP A 122 6.01 -11.28 -21.89
C ASP A 122 6.83 -10.13 -21.31
N HIS A 123 6.37 -8.89 -21.50
CA HIS A 123 6.96 -7.68 -20.93
C HIS A 123 5.98 -7.04 -19.94
N ILE A 124 6.45 -6.64 -18.78
CA ILE A 124 5.61 -6.02 -17.75
C ILE A 124 6.23 -4.70 -17.29
N PHE A 125 5.47 -3.62 -17.48
CA PHE A 125 5.80 -2.32 -16.91
C PHE A 125 5.25 -2.23 -15.49
N ILE A 126 6.11 -1.93 -14.51
CA ILE A 126 5.72 -1.69 -13.12
C ILE A 126 5.80 -0.20 -12.83
N LEU A 127 4.72 0.35 -12.29
CA LEU A 127 4.53 1.74 -11.88
C LEU A 127 4.43 1.80 -10.35
N PRO A 128 5.55 2.00 -9.62
CA PRO A 128 5.54 1.98 -8.16
C PRO A 128 4.76 3.13 -7.52
N ASN A 129 4.68 4.28 -8.17
CA ASN A 129 3.95 5.49 -7.76
C ASN A 129 4.32 6.01 -6.35
N ASN A 130 5.45 5.53 -5.82
CA ASN A 130 6.01 5.93 -4.54
C ASN A 130 7.52 5.63 -4.54
N LYS A 131 8.33 6.62 -4.13
CA LYS A 131 9.79 6.48 -4.09
C LYS A 131 10.28 5.30 -3.22
N ASN A 132 9.55 4.98 -2.15
CA ASN A 132 9.91 3.92 -1.22
C ASN A 132 9.66 2.50 -1.78
N ILE A 133 8.82 2.40 -2.81
CA ILE A 133 8.42 1.13 -3.43
C ILE A 133 9.33 0.76 -4.62
N ILE A 134 10.01 1.73 -5.22
CA ILE A 134 10.91 1.51 -6.37
C ILE A 134 11.95 0.42 -6.08
N LEU A 135 12.47 0.39 -4.86
CA LEU A 135 13.47 -0.63 -4.47
C LEU A 135 12.87 -2.04 -4.50
N ALA A 136 11.69 -2.24 -3.92
CA ALA A 136 11.00 -3.53 -3.91
C ALA A 136 10.66 -4.00 -5.34
N ALA A 137 10.21 -3.08 -6.21
CA ALA A 137 9.95 -3.37 -7.62
C ALA A 137 11.23 -3.80 -8.37
N ASN A 138 12.36 -3.13 -8.14
CA ASN A 138 13.64 -3.52 -8.75
C ASN A 138 14.18 -4.85 -8.20
N GLN A 139 13.92 -5.16 -6.94
CA GLN A 139 14.26 -6.47 -6.37
C GLN A 139 13.43 -7.58 -7.02
N ALA A 140 12.12 -7.38 -7.17
CA ALA A 140 11.24 -8.33 -7.86
C ALA A 140 11.67 -8.53 -9.32
N ARG A 141 12.03 -7.44 -10.03
CA ARG A 141 12.63 -7.52 -11.38
C ARG A 141 13.84 -8.45 -11.42
N SER A 142 14.77 -8.32 -10.47
CA SER A 142 16.00 -9.13 -10.45
C SER A 142 15.75 -10.61 -10.16
N LEU A 143 14.64 -10.92 -9.49
CA LEU A 143 14.26 -12.30 -9.14
C LEU A 143 13.44 -12.98 -10.25
N THR A 144 12.75 -12.20 -11.09
CA THR A 144 11.93 -12.71 -12.20
C THR A 144 12.84 -13.11 -13.38
N LYS A 145 12.63 -14.31 -13.95
CA LYS A 145 13.49 -14.85 -15.04
C LYS A 145 12.69 -15.21 -16.31
N ASP A 146 11.41 -15.39 -16.21
CA ASP A 146 10.55 -15.89 -17.29
C ASP A 146 9.76 -14.79 -18.01
N LYS A 147 9.89 -13.54 -17.56
CA LYS A 147 9.28 -12.33 -18.10
C LYS A 147 10.27 -11.18 -18.05
N ASP A 148 10.13 -10.25 -18.97
CA ASP A 148 10.92 -9.03 -18.95
C ASP A 148 10.19 -7.96 -18.15
N ILE A 149 10.83 -7.48 -17.08
CA ILE A 149 10.24 -6.54 -16.13
C ILE A 149 10.91 -5.18 -16.28
N LEU A 150 10.12 -4.16 -16.58
CA LEU A 150 10.56 -2.77 -16.73
C LEU A 150 9.95 -1.91 -15.62
N VAL A 151 10.78 -1.45 -14.71
CA VAL A 151 10.33 -0.58 -13.61
C VAL A 151 10.43 0.88 -14.04
N VAL A 152 9.30 1.52 -14.35
CA VAL A 152 9.24 2.95 -14.61
C VAL A 152 9.31 3.66 -13.27
N PRO A 153 10.30 4.54 -12.99
CA PRO A 153 10.56 5.03 -11.64
C PRO A 153 9.60 6.16 -11.21
N THR A 154 8.30 5.87 -11.29
CA THR A 154 7.23 6.79 -10.85
C THR A 154 7.24 6.95 -9.34
N LYS A 155 7.22 8.19 -8.87
CA LYS A 155 7.27 8.54 -7.44
C LYS A 155 5.90 8.99 -6.91
N THR A 156 4.96 9.24 -7.80
CA THR A 156 3.62 9.74 -7.49
C THR A 156 2.60 9.12 -8.44
N VAL A 157 1.34 9.06 -8.00
CA VAL A 157 0.23 8.56 -8.83
C VAL A 157 0.07 9.35 -10.14
N PRO A 158 0.12 10.71 -10.16
CA PRO A 158 0.10 11.46 -11.41
C PRO A 158 1.21 11.08 -12.40
N GLN A 159 2.42 10.78 -11.90
CA GLN A 159 3.49 10.26 -12.75
C GLN A 159 3.14 8.89 -13.35
N GLY A 160 2.54 7.99 -12.56
CA GLY A 160 2.08 6.69 -13.05
C GLY A 160 1.02 6.81 -14.13
N ILE A 161 0.03 7.67 -13.94
CA ILE A 161 -1.01 7.96 -14.94
C ILE A 161 -0.36 8.50 -16.23
N THR A 162 0.52 9.47 -16.10
CA THR A 162 1.23 10.05 -17.25
C THR A 162 2.06 9.01 -18.00
N ALA A 163 2.73 8.11 -17.27
CA ALA A 163 3.50 7.03 -17.87
C ALA A 163 2.61 6.13 -18.75
N VAL A 164 1.45 5.69 -18.23
CA VAL A 164 0.53 4.85 -19.01
C VAL A 164 -0.03 5.58 -20.23
N ILE A 165 -0.39 6.86 -20.10
CA ILE A 165 -0.91 7.67 -21.23
C ILE A 165 0.15 7.84 -22.34
N ASN A 166 1.44 7.86 -22.00
CA ASN A 166 2.52 7.97 -22.97
C ASN A 166 2.90 6.63 -23.63
N TYR A 167 2.26 5.53 -23.26
CA TYR A 167 2.49 4.24 -23.91
C TYR A 167 1.93 4.23 -25.33
N MET A 168 2.75 3.77 -26.27
CA MET A 168 2.41 3.64 -27.70
C MET A 168 2.43 2.16 -28.09
N PRO A 169 1.26 1.54 -28.38
CA PRO A 169 1.20 0.11 -28.71
C PRO A 169 2.03 -0.31 -29.93
N GLU A 170 2.25 0.63 -30.86
CA GLU A 170 2.99 0.38 -32.12
C GLU A 170 4.51 0.49 -31.95
N ALA A 171 4.98 1.06 -30.84
CA ALA A 171 6.41 1.20 -30.57
C ALA A 171 6.96 -0.07 -29.86
N ASP A 172 8.24 -0.31 -30.00
CA ASP A 172 8.92 -1.37 -29.26
C ASP A 172 8.99 -1.05 -27.76
N VAL A 173 9.33 -2.06 -26.97
CA VAL A 173 9.31 -2.00 -25.49
C VAL A 173 10.30 -0.99 -24.94
N ASP A 174 11.52 -0.91 -25.54
CA ASP A 174 12.57 0.00 -25.09
C ASP A 174 12.20 1.45 -25.39
N THR A 175 11.69 1.73 -26.57
CA THR A 175 11.17 3.05 -26.96
C THR A 175 10.04 3.49 -26.04
N ASN A 176 9.12 2.58 -25.71
CA ASN A 176 8.05 2.86 -24.75
C ASN A 176 8.58 3.18 -23.36
N PHE A 177 9.57 2.40 -22.89
CA PHE A 177 10.19 2.64 -21.59
C PHE A 177 10.85 4.02 -21.50
N GLU A 178 11.60 4.40 -22.52
CA GLU A 178 12.23 5.74 -22.62
C GLU A 178 11.18 6.85 -22.67
N THR A 179 10.14 6.70 -23.49
CA THR A 179 9.07 7.68 -23.64
C THR A 179 8.31 7.88 -22.33
N MET A 180 8.00 6.79 -21.62
CA MET A 180 7.37 6.87 -20.31
C MET A 180 8.26 7.57 -19.28
N GLN A 181 9.56 7.26 -19.27
CA GLN A 181 10.52 7.93 -18.38
C GLN A 181 10.67 9.41 -18.68
N GLU A 182 10.65 9.81 -19.95
CA GLU A 182 10.72 11.21 -20.32
C GLU A 182 9.43 11.94 -19.92
N GLY A 183 8.27 11.32 -20.18
CA GLY A 183 6.96 11.90 -19.84
C GLY A 183 6.82 12.23 -18.36
N ILE A 184 7.29 11.35 -17.47
CA ILE A 184 7.16 11.57 -16.02
C ILE A 184 8.04 12.70 -15.48
N LYS A 185 9.12 13.09 -16.17
CA LYS A 185 10.00 14.20 -15.74
C LYS A 185 9.28 15.54 -15.72
N ASN A 186 8.28 15.72 -16.57
CA ASN A 186 7.53 16.97 -16.70
C ASN A 186 6.35 17.05 -15.73
N VAL A 187 6.06 15.98 -14.99
CA VAL A 187 4.95 15.94 -14.03
C VAL A 187 5.37 16.57 -12.71
N LYS A 188 4.69 17.63 -12.33
CA LYS A 188 4.79 18.23 -11.00
C LYS A 188 3.61 17.78 -10.17
N THR A 189 3.89 17.30 -8.96
CA THR A 189 2.86 16.79 -8.05
C THR A 189 2.74 17.68 -6.84
N GLY A 190 1.51 18.12 -6.53
CA GLY A 190 1.13 18.74 -5.26
C GLY A 190 0.28 17.79 -4.43
N GLN A 191 0.51 17.77 -3.14
CA GLN A 191 -0.18 16.91 -2.18
C GLN A 191 -0.69 17.75 -1.02
N VAL A 192 -1.95 17.57 -0.65
CA VAL A 192 -2.51 18.19 0.56
C VAL A 192 -2.66 17.11 1.62
N THR A 193 -2.15 17.38 2.81
CA THR A 193 -2.21 16.48 3.96
C THR A 193 -2.40 17.28 5.24
N TYR A 194 -2.49 16.61 6.37
CA TYR A 194 -2.55 17.24 7.69
C TYR A 194 -1.44 16.70 8.60
N ALA A 195 -1.00 17.53 9.53
CA ALA A 195 0.01 17.15 10.49
C ALA A 195 -0.57 16.17 11.52
N VAL A 196 0.08 15.02 11.70
CA VAL A 196 -0.31 13.99 12.67
C VAL A 196 0.30 14.19 14.06
N ARG A 197 1.14 15.21 14.22
CA ARG A 197 1.80 15.61 15.47
C ARG A 197 2.38 17.00 15.35
N ASP A 198 2.63 17.66 16.47
CA ASP A 198 3.39 18.90 16.51
C ASP A 198 4.81 18.68 15.99
N THR A 199 5.26 19.56 15.10
CA THR A 199 6.61 19.52 14.56
C THR A 199 7.10 20.92 14.17
N LYS A 200 8.37 21.07 13.92
CA LYS A 200 8.96 22.29 13.39
C LYS A 200 9.77 21.95 12.15
N ILE A 201 9.47 22.63 11.06
CA ILE A 201 10.21 22.51 9.80
C ILE A 201 10.76 23.89 9.48
N ASP A 202 12.08 24.02 9.46
CA ASP A 202 12.78 25.30 9.38
C ASP A 202 12.28 26.28 10.46
N ASP A 203 11.75 27.45 10.09
CA ASP A 203 11.23 28.44 11.01
C ASP A 203 9.72 28.35 11.26
N LYS A 204 9.04 27.36 10.66
CA LYS A 204 7.59 27.18 10.77
C LYS A 204 7.27 26.15 11.85
N VAL A 205 6.46 26.56 12.81
CA VAL A 205 5.83 25.67 13.79
C VAL A 205 4.57 25.14 13.16
N ILE A 206 4.41 23.82 13.20
CA ILE A 206 3.27 23.10 12.64
C ILE A 206 2.63 22.34 13.79
N HIS A 207 1.35 22.57 14.03
CA HIS A 207 0.58 21.90 15.07
C HIS A 207 -0.17 20.68 14.51
N GLU A 208 -0.45 19.72 15.38
CA GLU A 208 -1.29 18.58 15.05
C GLU A 208 -2.64 19.05 14.49
N GLY A 209 -3.02 18.51 13.32
CA GLY A 209 -4.23 18.89 12.59
C GLY A 209 -4.05 20.02 11.57
N ASP A 210 -2.90 20.70 11.54
CA ASP A 210 -2.64 21.73 10.54
C ASP A 210 -2.63 21.15 9.12
N ILE A 211 -3.27 21.84 8.19
CA ILE A 211 -3.30 21.44 6.78
C ILE A 211 -2.00 21.90 6.11
N MET A 212 -1.33 20.97 5.45
CA MET A 212 -0.07 21.20 4.76
C MET A 212 -0.18 20.92 3.26
N GLY A 213 0.36 21.82 2.44
CA GLY A 213 0.65 21.57 1.03
C GLY A 213 2.10 21.11 0.86
N ILE A 214 2.31 19.94 0.25
CA ILE A 214 3.62 19.41 -0.10
C ILE A 214 3.70 19.35 -1.63
N GLY A 215 4.73 19.94 -2.21
CA GLY A 215 4.92 19.96 -3.66
C GLY A 215 6.36 19.62 -4.04
N ASP A 216 6.53 19.22 -5.30
CA ASP A 216 7.86 19.08 -5.89
C ASP A 216 8.47 20.50 -6.06
N GLN A 217 9.74 20.65 -5.69
CA GLN A 217 10.51 21.86 -5.88
C GLN A 217 11.01 21.97 -7.34
#